data_1c3c4d2d8bb66532427b0a939f124b18
#
_entry.id   1c3c4d2d8bb66532427b0a939f124b18
#
_cell.length_a   1.000
_cell.length_b   1.000
_cell.length_c   1.000
_cell.angle_alpha   90.00
_cell.angle_beta   90.00
_cell.angle_gamma   90.00
#
_symmetry.space_group_name_H-M   'P 1'
#
loop_
_entity.id
_entity.type
_entity.pdbx_description
1 polymer ?
#
loop_
_entity_poly.entity_id
_entity_poly.type
_entity_poly.pdbx_seq_one_letter_code
_entity_poly.pdbx_strand_id
1 'polypeptide(L)'
;ATDVTTEIHPGFMTDWQPLWATLIAHAEGSSIIHETVMQNRFQYAQFLKEMGADIEPIEPQVKHPQKVYNFNWEDRQPSDIHAIKINGPTEFTGGEFCVPDLRAGATILLAAISGQGKTVLTNINQIDRGYENIDQKLTSLGAKIKRVEN
;
A
#
# COMPACT_ATOMS: atom_id res chain seq x y z
N ALA A 1 -3.56 16.14 -2.12
CA ALA A 1 -2.95 15.49 -0.95
C ALA A 1 -3.90 15.52 0.25
N THR A 2 -3.82 14.54 1.12
CA THR A 2 -4.62 14.46 2.35
C THR A 2 -3.99 13.48 3.33
N ASP A 3 -4.01 13.85 4.62
CA ASP A 3 -3.53 12.97 5.67
C ASP A 3 -4.64 12.02 6.12
N VAL A 4 -4.25 10.81 6.52
CA VAL A 4 -5.16 9.82 7.06
C VAL A 4 -4.54 9.10 8.26
N THR A 5 -5.35 8.88 9.29
CA THR A 5 -5.00 7.98 10.40
C THR A 5 -5.93 6.77 10.35
N THR A 6 -5.35 5.57 10.42
CA THR A 6 -6.16 4.36 10.48
C THR A 6 -6.83 4.25 11.84
N GLU A 7 -8.04 3.72 11.85
CA GLU A 7 -8.84 3.48 13.06
C GLU A 7 -9.64 2.19 12.92
N ILE A 8 -10.08 1.64 14.03
CA ILE A 8 -11.06 0.56 14.02
C ILE A 8 -12.40 1.07 13.48
N HIS A 9 -13.21 0.14 12.93
CA HIS A 9 -14.55 0.52 12.43
C HIS A 9 -15.34 1.35 13.48
N PRO A 10 -15.98 2.48 13.08
CA PRO A 10 -16.25 2.97 11.72
C PRO A 10 -15.20 3.93 11.14
N GLY A 11 -13.98 3.99 11.69
CA GLY A 11 -12.91 4.82 11.16
C GLY A 11 -12.31 4.31 9.86
N PHE A 12 -11.19 4.91 9.42
CA PHE A 12 -10.47 4.49 8.22
C PHE A 12 -9.73 3.17 8.48
N MET A 13 -10.24 2.08 7.93
CA MET A 13 -9.74 0.74 8.22
C MET A 13 -8.32 0.51 7.69
N THR A 14 -7.50 -0.15 8.50
CA THR A 14 -6.12 -0.52 8.16
C THR A 14 -5.99 -1.31 6.84
N ASP A 15 -7.01 -2.08 6.44
CA ASP A 15 -7.00 -2.82 5.17
C ASP A 15 -7.13 -1.94 3.93
N TRP A 16 -7.62 -0.72 4.06
CA TRP A 16 -7.69 0.25 2.96
C TRP A 16 -6.40 1.05 2.80
N GLN A 17 -5.58 1.11 3.83
CA GLN A 17 -4.39 1.92 3.90
C GLN A 17 -3.41 1.67 2.73
N PRO A 18 -3.09 0.41 2.33
CA PRO A 18 -2.16 0.17 1.22
C PRO A 18 -2.71 0.64 -0.14
N LEU A 19 -4.01 0.45 -0.37
CA LEU A 19 -4.67 0.90 -1.61
C LEU A 19 -4.76 2.43 -1.65
N TRP A 20 -5.03 3.04 -0.50
CA TRP A 20 -5.05 4.48 -0.34
C TRP A 20 -3.68 5.11 -0.62
N ALA A 21 -2.58 4.46 -0.19
CA ALA A 21 -1.23 4.91 -0.48
C ALA A 21 -0.96 5.02 -1.99
N THR A 22 -1.43 4.05 -2.78
CA THR A 22 -1.33 4.11 -4.25
C THR A 22 -2.12 5.29 -4.82
N LEU A 23 -3.33 5.53 -4.32
CA LEU A 23 -4.17 6.63 -4.78
C LEU A 23 -3.53 8.00 -4.48
N ILE A 24 -3.08 8.23 -3.24
CA ILE A 24 -2.50 9.52 -2.86
C ILE A 24 -1.12 9.76 -3.45
N ALA A 25 -0.41 8.72 -3.87
CA ALA A 25 0.84 8.88 -4.62
C ALA A 25 0.64 9.59 -5.97
N HIS A 26 -0.57 9.55 -6.55
CA HIS A 26 -0.91 10.32 -7.76
C HIS A 26 -1.35 11.77 -7.47
N ALA A 27 -1.64 12.10 -6.21
CA ALA A 27 -2.12 13.43 -5.84
C ALA A 27 -0.97 14.43 -5.73
N GLU A 28 -1.20 15.68 -6.14
CA GLU A 28 -0.23 16.75 -5.92
C GLU A 28 -0.04 17.06 -4.43
N GLY A 29 1.21 17.24 -4.01
CA GLY A 29 1.60 17.59 -2.66
C GLY A 29 1.95 16.39 -1.78
N SER A 30 2.05 16.63 -0.47
CA SER A 30 2.46 15.62 0.51
C SER A 30 1.26 15.12 1.31
N SER A 31 1.23 13.83 1.57
CA SER A 31 0.22 13.16 2.40
C SER A 31 0.87 12.29 3.45
N ILE A 32 0.28 12.21 4.62
CA ILE A 32 0.74 11.34 5.71
C ILE A 32 -0.28 10.22 5.92
N ILE A 33 0.20 8.99 6.01
CA ILE A 33 -0.57 7.85 6.50
C ILE A 33 0.00 7.46 7.86
N HIS A 34 -0.85 7.55 8.90
CA HIS A 34 -0.53 7.11 10.24
C HIS A 34 -1.31 5.83 10.58
N GLU A 35 -0.60 4.73 10.79
CA GLU A 35 -1.17 3.43 11.11
C GLU A 35 -1.24 3.24 12.62
N THR A 36 -2.46 3.10 13.15
CA THR A 36 -2.69 2.94 14.59
C THR A 36 -3.35 1.61 14.98
N VAL A 37 -3.76 0.81 14.00
CA VAL A 37 -4.51 -0.44 14.24
C VAL A 37 -3.61 -1.66 14.22
N MET A 38 -2.65 -1.70 13.30
CA MET A 38 -1.76 -2.84 13.11
C MET A 38 -0.30 -2.43 13.20
N GLN A 39 0.48 -3.21 13.93
CA GLN A 39 1.92 -3.02 14.04
C GLN A 39 2.61 -3.27 12.71
N ASN A 40 3.55 -2.39 12.34
CA ASN A 40 4.46 -2.55 11.19
C ASN A 40 3.76 -2.93 9.87
N ARG A 41 2.78 -2.12 9.40
CA ARG A 41 1.92 -2.45 8.26
C ARG A 41 2.34 -1.83 6.92
N PHE A 42 3.56 -1.30 6.80
CA PHE A 42 4.03 -0.57 5.62
C PHE A 42 4.97 -1.37 4.70
N GLN A 43 4.98 -2.71 4.76
CA GLN A 43 5.86 -3.55 3.93
C GLN A 43 5.65 -3.33 2.41
N TYR A 44 4.45 -2.95 2.00
CA TYR A 44 4.14 -2.63 0.60
C TYR A 44 4.85 -1.36 0.09
N ALA A 45 5.23 -0.44 0.99
CA ALA A 45 5.81 0.85 0.62
C ALA A 45 7.13 0.70 -0.15
N GLN A 46 7.92 -0.34 0.14
CA GLN A 46 9.14 -0.61 -0.61
C GLN A 46 8.86 -0.87 -2.10
N PHE A 47 7.79 -1.61 -2.43
CA PHE A 47 7.42 -1.89 -3.81
C PHE A 47 6.96 -0.64 -4.54
N LEU A 48 6.18 0.23 -3.89
CA LEU A 48 5.81 1.51 -4.47
C LEU A 48 7.03 2.40 -4.71
N LYS A 49 8.03 2.37 -3.81
CA LYS A 49 9.31 3.08 -4.00
C LYS A 49 10.10 2.52 -5.19
N GLU A 50 10.17 1.20 -5.33
CA GLU A 50 10.81 0.54 -6.48
C GLU A 50 10.10 0.91 -7.79
N MET A 51 8.80 1.19 -7.75
CA MET A 51 8.00 1.69 -8.87
C MET A 51 8.08 3.20 -9.06
N GLY A 52 8.86 3.93 -8.25
CA GLY A 52 9.13 5.37 -8.42
C GLY A 52 8.45 6.30 -7.42
N ALA A 53 7.70 5.78 -6.44
CA ALA A 53 7.07 6.65 -5.45
C ALA A 53 8.09 7.27 -4.47
N ASP A 54 7.88 8.54 -4.17
CA ASP A 54 8.63 9.24 -3.11
C ASP A 54 7.91 9.04 -1.78
N ILE A 55 8.39 8.03 -1.05
CA ILE A 55 7.83 7.62 0.25
C ILE A 55 8.95 7.59 1.29
N GLU A 56 8.73 8.24 2.41
CA GLU A 56 9.65 8.23 3.55
C GLU A 56 8.94 7.81 4.84
N PRO A 57 9.54 6.95 5.68
CA PRO A 57 9.04 6.71 7.01
C PRO A 57 9.20 7.96 7.86
N ILE A 58 8.20 8.24 8.69
CA ILE A 58 8.23 9.34 9.65
C ILE A 58 7.86 8.84 11.03
N GLU A 59 8.39 9.51 12.07
CA GLU A 59 8.03 9.21 13.45
C GLU A 59 6.87 10.12 13.90
N PRO A 60 5.67 9.56 14.14
CA PRO A 60 4.53 10.38 14.55
C PRO A 60 4.72 10.88 15.98
N GLN A 61 4.44 12.16 16.19
CA GLN A 61 4.53 12.80 17.52
C GLN A 61 3.26 12.50 18.33
N VAL A 62 3.28 11.40 19.09
CA VAL A 62 2.12 10.95 19.89
C VAL A 62 2.41 11.09 21.38
N LYS A 63 1.62 11.91 22.09
CA LYS A 63 1.82 12.17 23.53
C LYS A 63 1.49 10.96 24.42
N HIS A 64 0.51 10.15 24.03
CA HIS A 64 0.01 9.01 24.80
C HIS A 64 -0.18 7.79 23.88
N PRO A 65 0.90 7.09 23.48
CA PRO A 65 0.81 6.01 22.52
C PRO A 65 -0.19 4.90 22.91
N GLN A 66 -0.25 4.53 24.19
CA GLN A 66 -1.16 3.50 24.70
C GLN A 66 -2.66 3.84 24.55
N LYS A 67 -2.98 5.13 24.25
CA LYS A 67 -4.37 5.58 23.98
C LYS A 67 -4.68 5.69 22.49
N VAL A 68 -3.65 5.73 21.66
CA VAL A 68 -3.77 5.96 20.21
C VAL A 68 -3.66 4.65 19.45
N TYR A 69 -2.69 3.81 19.82
CA TYR A 69 -2.46 2.55 19.12
C TYR A 69 -3.33 1.42 19.67
N ASN A 70 -3.93 0.65 18.77
CA ASN A 70 -4.80 -0.49 19.08
C ASN A 70 -4.04 -1.82 19.26
N PHE A 71 -2.73 -1.76 19.32
CA PHE A 71 -1.84 -2.88 19.68
C PHE A 71 -1.01 -2.50 20.91
N ASN A 72 -0.36 -3.49 21.53
CA ASN A 72 0.49 -3.22 22.68
C ASN A 72 1.75 -2.46 22.25
N TRP A 73 1.82 -1.19 22.61
CA TRP A 73 2.93 -0.31 22.23
C TRP A 73 4.29 -0.77 22.74
N GLU A 74 4.32 -1.51 23.84
CA GLU A 74 5.58 -2.01 24.44
C GLU A 74 6.18 -3.17 23.63
N ASP A 75 5.38 -3.84 22.79
CA ASP A 75 5.86 -4.97 21.96
C ASP A 75 6.51 -4.51 20.64
N ARG A 76 6.49 -3.19 20.34
CA ARG A 76 7.05 -2.66 19.11
C ARG A 76 8.56 -2.85 19.03
N GLN A 77 9.05 -3.08 17.83
CA GLN A 77 10.48 -3.08 17.53
C GLN A 77 10.94 -1.68 17.10
N PRO A 78 12.21 -1.32 17.33
CA PRO A 78 12.76 -0.03 16.87
C PRO A 78 12.71 0.17 15.35
N SER A 79 12.59 -0.91 14.59
CA SER A 79 12.47 -0.92 13.13
C SER A 79 11.04 -0.79 12.62
N ASP A 80 10.03 -0.82 13.50
CA ASP A 80 8.62 -0.77 13.09
C ASP A 80 8.26 0.63 12.60
N ILE A 81 7.60 0.67 11.47
CA ILE A 81 7.13 1.91 10.83
C ILE A 81 5.65 2.07 11.17
N HIS A 82 5.31 3.20 11.79
CA HIS A 82 3.94 3.53 12.18
C HIS A 82 3.34 4.68 11.37
N ALA A 83 4.17 5.43 10.65
CA ALA A 83 3.70 6.41 9.68
C ALA A 83 4.64 6.56 8.50
N ILE A 84 4.07 6.89 7.35
CA ILE A 84 4.81 7.24 6.15
C ILE A 84 4.31 8.58 5.61
N LYS A 85 5.21 9.32 4.98
CA LYS A 85 4.90 10.48 4.18
C LYS A 85 5.08 10.12 2.71
N ILE A 86 4.11 10.48 1.89
CA ILE A 86 4.10 10.24 0.43
C ILE A 86 4.06 11.59 -0.25
N ASN A 87 5.03 11.86 -1.10
CA ASN A 87 5.09 13.07 -1.92
C ASN A 87 4.70 12.73 -3.36
N GLY A 88 3.64 13.32 -3.85
CA GLY A 88 3.17 13.14 -5.22
C GLY A 88 3.19 14.43 -6.04
N PRO A 89 2.90 14.38 -7.33
CA PRO A 89 2.42 13.20 -8.04
C PRO A 89 3.54 12.23 -8.44
N THR A 90 3.25 10.94 -8.40
CA THR A 90 4.13 9.85 -8.85
C THR A 90 3.66 9.33 -10.20
N GLU A 91 4.58 9.19 -11.15
CA GLU A 91 4.39 8.35 -12.33
C GLU A 91 5.03 6.98 -12.06
N PHE A 92 4.19 6.00 -11.73
CA PHE A 92 4.69 4.65 -11.48
C PHE A 92 5.31 4.02 -12.73
N THR A 93 6.39 3.30 -12.56
CA THR A 93 7.10 2.57 -13.62
C THR A 93 6.96 1.06 -13.45
N GLY A 94 6.93 0.36 -14.59
CA GLY A 94 6.84 -1.10 -14.61
C GLY A 94 8.08 -1.79 -14.03
N GLY A 95 7.94 -3.07 -13.73
CA GLY A 95 9.02 -3.90 -13.16
C GLY A 95 8.58 -5.35 -12.98
N GLU A 96 9.43 -6.15 -12.35
CA GLU A 96 9.14 -7.54 -11.99
C GLU A 96 9.08 -7.67 -10.48
N PHE A 97 7.94 -8.16 -9.97
CA PHE A 97 7.70 -8.24 -8.53
C PHE A 97 7.16 -9.62 -8.14
N CYS A 98 7.73 -10.18 -7.06
CA CYS A 98 7.18 -11.35 -6.40
C CYS A 98 6.20 -10.89 -5.32
N VAL A 99 4.94 -11.25 -5.45
CA VAL A 99 3.88 -10.84 -4.51
C VAL A 99 4.08 -11.52 -3.15
N PRO A 100 4.33 -10.76 -2.07
CA PRO A 100 4.60 -11.35 -0.75
C PRO A 100 3.33 -11.75 -0.01
N ASP A 101 2.27 -10.98 -0.15
CA ASP A 101 0.99 -11.18 0.53
C ASP A 101 -0.17 -10.52 -0.26
N LEU A 102 -1.39 -10.77 0.20
CA LEU A 102 -2.63 -10.30 -0.43
C LEU A 102 -2.67 -8.78 -0.63
N ARG A 103 -2.32 -8.00 0.40
CA ARG A 103 -2.49 -6.54 0.40
C ARG A 103 -1.41 -5.85 -0.41
N ALA A 104 -0.15 -6.26 -0.21
CA ALA A 104 0.95 -5.77 -1.03
C ALA A 104 0.72 -6.13 -2.50
N GLY A 105 0.25 -7.34 -2.79
CA GLY A 105 -0.10 -7.77 -4.15
C GLY A 105 -1.14 -6.88 -4.82
N ALA A 106 -2.24 -6.57 -4.12
CA ALA A 106 -3.26 -5.66 -4.64
C ALA A 106 -2.71 -4.24 -4.86
N THR A 107 -1.86 -3.76 -3.95
CA THR A 107 -1.23 -2.45 -4.04
C THR A 107 -0.31 -2.35 -5.25
N ILE A 108 0.59 -3.33 -5.45
CA ILE A 108 1.48 -3.40 -6.61
C ILE A 108 0.67 -3.50 -7.91
N LEU A 109 -0.40 -4.30 -7.92
CA LEU A 109 -1.27 -4.44 -9.09
C LEU A 109 -1.93 -3.11 -9.47
N LEU A 110 -2.45 -2.35 -8.49
CA LEU A 110 -3.05 -1.03 -8.74
C LEU A 110 -2.00 -0.01 -9.22
N ALA A 111 -0.82 0.02 -8.62
CA ALA A 111 0.27 0.87 -9.08
C ALA A 111 0.69 0.51 -10.53
N ALA A 112 0.74 -0.80 -10.84
CA ALA A 112 1.09 -1.28 -12.19
C ALA A 112 0.08 -0.84 -13.26
N ILE A 113 -1.23 -0.92 -13.00
CA ILE A 113 -2.25 -0.54 -13.99
C ILE A 113 -2.40 0.97 -14.13
N SER A 114 -1.99 1.76 -13.14
CA SER A 114 -1.98 3.22 -13.19
C SER A 114 -0.65 3.80 -13.66
N GLY A 115 0.38 2.97 -13.78
CA GLY A 115 1.73 3.36 -14.19
C GLY A 115 2.01 3.16 -15.66
N GLN A 116 3.28 3.37 -16.02
CA GLN A 116 3.78 3.21 -17.38
C GLN A 116 4.69 1.98 -17.50
N GLY A 117 4.76 1.43 -18.70
CA GLY A 117 5.60 0.28 -18.99
C GLY A 117 4.93 -1.06 -18.70
N LYS A 118 5.74 -2.12 -18.67
CA LYS A 118 5.28 -3.48 -18.42
C LYS A 118 5.60 -3.87 -16.98
N THR A 119 4.62 -4.43 -16.29
CA THR A 119 4.82 -5.05 -14.97
C THR A 119 4.54 -6.54 -15.04
N VAL A 120 5.41 -7.34 -14.44
CA VAL A 120 5.24 -8.79 -14.28
C VAL A 120 5.10 -9.11 -12.80
N LEU A 121 3.99 -9.75 -12.44
CA LEU A 121 3.76 -10.21 -11.08
C LEU A 121 3.87 -11.73 -11.03
N THR A 122 4.69 -12.25 -10.12
CA THR A 122 4.79 -13.68 -9.80
C THR A 122 4.19 -13.96 -8.42
N ASN A 123 4.01 -15.24 -8.06
CA ASN A 123 3.37 -15.65 -6.79
C ASN A 123 1.94 -15.07 -6.63
N ILE A 124 1.19 -14.99 -7.72
CA ILE A 124 -0.12 -14.33 -7.79
C ILE A 124 -1.22 -15.05 -7.02
N ASN A 125 -1.01 -16.29 -6.60
CA ASN A 125 -1.89 -17.03 -5.70
C ASN A 125 -2.13 -16.28 -4.38
N GLN A 126 -1.23 -15.40 -3.97
CA GLN A 126 -1.43 -14.51 -2.82
C GLN A 126 -2.55 -13.50 -3.07
N ILE A 127 -2.73 -13.04 -4.31
CA ILE A 127 -3.83 -12.15 -4.71
C ILE A 127 -5.12 -12.95 -4.87
N ASP A 128 -5.04 -14.10 -5.56
CA ASP A 128 -6.21 -14.91 -5.93
C ASP A 128 -7.03 -15.40 -4.73
N ARG A 129 -6.38 -15.65 -3.60
CA ARG A 129 -7.07 -16.12 -2.39
C ARG A 129 -8.02 -15.10 -1.76
N GLY A 130 -7.96 -13.82 -2.15
CA GLY A 130 -8.82 -12.77 -1.60
C GLY A 130 -9.48 -11.87 -2.65
N TYR A 131 -9.00 -11.92 -3.91
CA TYR A 131 -9.55 -11.14 -5.02
C TYR A 131 -9.93 -12.05 -6.18
N GLU A 132 -11.13 -12.60 -6.11
CA GLU A 132 -11.65 -13.51 -7.12
C GLU A 132 -11.68 -12.88 -8.52
N ASN A 133 -11.02 -13.54 -9.50
CA ASN A 133 -10.98 -13.15 -10.91
C ASN A 133 -10.58 -11.66 -11.11
N ILE A 134 -9.64 -11.17 -10.34
CA ILE A 134 -9.23 -9.76 -10.34
C ILE A 134 -8.75 -9.29 -11.71
N ASP A 135 -8.03 -10.13 -12.45
CA ASP A 135 -7.56 -9.87 -13.81
C ASP A 135 -8.72 -9.63 -14.78
N GLN A 136 -9.77 -10.47 -14.73
CA GLN A 136 -10.96 -10.30 -15.56
C GLN A 136 -11.76 -9.06 -15.18
N LYS A 137 -11.93 -8.81 -13.86
CA LYS A 137 -12.64 -7.63 -13.35
C LYS A 137 -11.94 -6.34 -13.78
N LEU A 138 -10.62 -6.26 -13.62
CA LEU A 138 -9.85 -5.09 -14.04
C LEU A 138 -9.82 -4.92 -15.56
N THR A 139 -9.72 -6.02 -16.33
CA THR A 139 -9.83 -5.97 -17.79
C THR A 139 -11.18 -5.41 -18.23
N SER A 140 -12.29 -5.79 -17.58
CA SER A 140 -13.62 -5.26 -17.90
C SER A 140 -13.75 -3.75 -17.63
N LEU A 141 -12.89 -3.20 -16.76
CA LEU A 141 -12.78 -1.78 -16.48
C LEU A 141 -11.75 -1.06 -17.39
N GLY A 142 -11.15 -1.77 -18.33
CA GLY A 142 -10.23 -1.21 -19.32
C GLY A 142 -8.73 -1.40 -19.02
N ALA A 143 -8.36 -2.10 -17.95
CA ALA A 143 -6.97 -2.38 -17.66
C ALA A 143 -6.38 -3.36 -18.70
N LYS A 144 -5.14 -3.11 -19.11
CA LYS A 144 -4.38 -3.99 -20.01
C LYS A 144 -3.63 -5.03 -19.20
N ILE A 145 -4.31 -6.08 -18.80
CA ILE A 145 -3.78 -7.14 -17.97
C ILE A 145 -3.95 -8.51 -18.65
N LYS A 146 -3.00 -9.39 -18.46
CA LYS A 146 -3.04 -10.76 -18.99
C LYS A 146 -2.46 -11.73 -17.97
N ARG A 147 -3.20 -12.78 -17.67
CA ARG A 147 -2.68 -13.94 -16.92
C ARG A 147 -1.88 -14.83 -17.87
N VAL A 148 -0.71 -15.25 -17.42
CA VAL A 148 0.16 -16.18 -18.16
C VAL A 148 0.36 -17.41 -17.28
N GLU A 149 0.09 -18.59 -17.83
CA GLU A 149 0.42 -19.87 -17.21
C GLU A 149 1.90 -20.18 -17.49
N ASN A 150 2.64 -20.59 -16.45
CA ASN A 150 4.02 -21.03 -16.56
C ASN A 150 4.07 -22.53 -16.86
#